data_51d3155aaca38eacc626053e29907677
#
_entry.id   51d3155aaca38eacc626053e29907677
#
_cell.length_a   1.000
_cell.length_b   1.000
_cell.length_c   1.000
_cell.angle_alpha   90.00
_cell.angle_beta   90.00
_cell.angle_gamma   90.00
#
_symmetry.space_group_name_H-M   'P 1'
#
loop_
_entity.id
_entity.type
_entity.pdbx_description
1 polymer ?
#
loop_
_entity_poly.entity_id
_entity_poly.type
_entity_poly.pdbx_seq_one_letter_code
_entity_poly.pdbx_strand_id
1 'polypeptide(L)'
;MKKIIVCFVALLGLAGCSDQLTEGELANTVQPMNQVDDEYHYYLEKARWGDAGAYVKLADFYREGKSVKADFIGMTAMLSMAEQYDSSLRLNDYLKALPEDDSYRLMFEAMDEIGRKDRDKVKNVASMLVANGKPEGYVINGAMQVEEGDTIGGLETIRYGAEQGNSFGELILCMAPALMGKNQQPYNAEKLISIADKFPFANKFLAEMYAGEVCDSVYDQEQAVRYYLKADEYGFLGRKGAKWLLNYYASENIQIDELEKQRLLALSGGQENENVITEEIPIVRQEQSIQKYVDSVTYYRLLTDKCKRAIVYVVETKTGKIISHSSLEDTGNHVIPFEDSFNKENDYIHGVATYLAVQWTGNISSSTMIDTGYGVYESKNGKLVKDHNWRRGGYGEITLEDALTHRSEVGLTKAIEQAYGAEKQAYEHQIDFYLNGQPDNLMGMLTFYNAIANGGKMVKICGPEEDVTVIHDQICYPEYIEPVQRAMERCVTDGIYKKARHEYIDVAACGRTLRFQDNSFRMELCGYFPAKNPQYTIMVVLEKDGLPASAGGMCGPLFSQIVDGLLPHL
;
A
#
# COMPACT_ATOMS: atom_id res chain seq x y z
N MET A 1 -10.50 -16.65 33.28
CA MET A 1 -9.08 -16.53 33.12
C MET A 1 -8.40 -17.72 32.48
N LYS A 2 -8.59 -18.94 32.90
CA LYS A 2 -8.18 -20.06 32.03
C LYS A 2 -8.58 -19.80 30.55
N LYS A 3 -9.72 -19.12 30.30
CA LYS A 3 -10.13 -18.71 28.95
C LYS A 3 -9.29 -17.56 28.38
N ILE A 4 -8.85 -16.57 29.17
CA ILE A 4 -8.00 -15.46 28.65
C ILE A 4 -6.58 -15.98 28.43
N ILE A 5 -6.02 -16.78 29.36
CA ILE A 5 -4.68 -17.37 29.20
C ILE A 5 -4.68 -18.47 28.14
N VAL A 6 -5.73 -19.33 28.08
CA VAL A 6 -5.87 -20.33 27.00
C VAL A 6 -6.07 -19.65 25.65
N CYS A 7 -6.80 -18.52 25.57
CA CYS A 7 -6.89 -17.72 24.36
C CYS A 7 -5.56 -17.04 24.02
N PHE A 8 -4.80 -16.55 25.02
CA PHE A 8 -3.48 -15.97 24.79
C PHE A 8 -2.49 -17.02 24.26
N VAL A 9 -2.48 -18.22 24.83
CA VAL A 9 -1.64 -19.34 24.37
C VAL A 9 -2.14 -19.92 23.04
N ALA A 10 -3.45 -20.01 22.82
CA ALA A 10 -4.03 -20.43 21.54
C ALA A 10 -3.83 -19.37 20.42
N LEU A 11 -3.92 -18.09 20.78
CA LEU A 11 -3.68 -16.95 19.87
C LEU A 11 -2.24 -16.88 19.36
N LEU A 12 -1.26 -17.30 20.19
CA LEU A 12 0.15 -17.32 19.82
C LEU A 12 0.56 -18.60 19.05
N GLY A 13 -0.35 -19.54 18.79
CA GLY A 13 -0.06 -20.76 18.02
C GLY A 13 0.83 -21.78 18.74
N LEU A 14 0.90 -21.73 20.10
CA LEU A 14 1.77 -22.58 20.93
C LEU A 14 1.26 -24.04 21.11
N ALA A 15 0.62 -24.62 20.11
CA ALA A 15 0.42 -26.05 20.02
C ALA A 15 1.45 -26.65 19.07
N GLY A 16 2.67 -26.85 19.57
CA GLY A 16 3.78 -27.34 18.76
C GLY A 16 3.74 -28.86 18.60
N CYS A 17 4.09 -29.31 17.40
CA CYS A 17 4.73 -30.61 17.20
C CYS A 17 6.19 -30.36 16.86
N SER A 18 7.07 -30.98 17.62
CA SER A 18 8.51 -30.95 17.45
C SER A 18 8.95 -31.91 16.34
N ASP A 19 9.76 -31.43 15.41
CA ASP A 19 10.77 -32.23 14.74
C ASP A 19 12.00 -31.37 14.46
N GLN A 20 13.17 -31.92 14.75
CA GLN A 20 14.49 -31.28 14.75
C GLN A 20 15.07 -31.21 13.36
N LEU A 21 15.69 -30.08 12.99
CA LEU A 21 16.73 -29.98 11.98
C LEU A 21 17.76 -28.89 12.32
N THR A 22 18.99 -29.08 11.86
CA THR A 22 20.27 -28.54 12.33
C THR A 22 20.68 -27.23 11.65
N GLU A 23 21.55 -26.50 12.35
CA GLU A 23 22.09 -25.15 12.10
C GLU A 23 22.92 -24.98 10.82
N GLY A 24 22.89 -23.76 10.24
CA GLY A 24 23.87 -23.24 9.30
C GLY A 24 24.01 -21.72 9.39
N GLU A 25 25.21 -21.24 9.68
CA GLU A 25 25.59 -19.85 9.86
C GLU A 25 25.58 -19.04 8.55
N LEU A 26 25.18 -17.76 8.60
CA LEU A 26 25.33 -16.79 7.51
C LEU A 26 25.96 -15.48 7.98
N ALA A 27 27.03 -15.09 7.27
CA ALA A 27 27.84 -13.92 7.54
C ALA A 27 27.35 -12.64 6.81
N ASN A 28 27.56 -11.51 7.49
CA ASN A 28 27.20 -10.14 7.10
C ASN A 28 28.09 -9.52 6.05
N THR A 29 27.51 -8.64 5.20
CA THR A 29 28.11 -7.34 4.80
C THR A 29 27.05 -6.41 4.22
N VAL A 30 26.89 -5.20 4.80
CA VAL A 30 25.94 -4.16 4.33
C VAL A 30 26.60 -2.79 4.47
N GLN A 31 26.39 -1.91 3.51
CA GLN A 31 26.70 -0.47 3.54
C GLN A 31 25.42 0.40 3.54
N PRO A 32 25.48 1.69 3.95
CA PRO A 32 24.37 2.39 4.56
C PRO A 32 23.50 3.22 3.61
N MET A 33 22.21 3.23 3.84
CA MET A 33 21.16 4.04 3.18
C MET A 33 20.24 4.69 4.22
N ASN A 34 19.37 5.56 3.81
CA ASN A 34 18.35 6.26 4.63
C ASN A 34 17.16 5.36 4.99
N GLN A 35 17.17 4.97 6.08
CA GLN A 35 17.64 3.66 6.61
C GLN A 35 16.51 2.87 7.30
N VAL A 36 15.37 3.48 7.73
CA VAL A 36 14.44 2.80 8.65
C VAL A 36 13.26 2.17 7.91
N ASP A 37 12.70 2.82 6.88
CA ASP A 37 11.56 2.26 6.13
C ASP A 37 12.00 1.18 5.14
N ASP A 38 13.20 1.32 4.58
CA ASP A 38 13.76 0.34 3.64
C ASP A 38 14.14 -0.97 4.34
N GLU A 39 14.69 -0.86 5.55
CA GLU A 39 15.05 -2.01 6.38
C GLU A 39 13.81 -2.80 6.79
N TYR A 40 12.72 -2.13 7.16
CA TYR A 40 11.45 -2.78 7.47
C TYR A 40 10.92 -3.59 6.28
N HIS A 41 10.85 -2.99 5.09
CA HIS A 41 10.36 -3.67 3.88
C HIS A 41 11.25 -4.84 3.46
N TYR A 42 12.56 -4.71 3.60
CA TYR A 42 13.50 -5.80 3.35
C TYR A 42 13.21 -7.02 4.23
N TYR A 43 13.04 -6.81 5.54
CA TYR A 43 12.71 -7.92 6.45
C TYR A 43 11.28 -8.42 6.25
N LEU A 44 10.33 -7.56 5.89
CA LEU A 44 8.96 -7.95 5.58
C LEU A 44 8.93 -8.94 4.40
N GLU A 45 9.62 -8.63 3.31
CA GLU A 45 9.70 -9.55 2.17
C GLU A 45 10.34 -10.90 2.55
N LYS A 46 11.43 -10.89 3.31
CA LYS A 46 12.04 -12.13 3.80
C LYS A 46 11.10 -12.95 4.70
N ALA A 47 10.39 -12.30 5.61
CA ALA A 47 9.42 -12.94 6.48
C ALA A 47 8.26 -13.59 5.69
N ARG A 48 7.83 -12.97 4.59
CA ARG A 48 6.82 -13.51 3.68
C ARG A 48 7.29 -14.79 2.96
N TRP A 49 8.59 -15.08 2.97
CA TRP A 49 9.17 -16.34 2.51
C TRP A 49 9.46 -17.33 3.66
N GLY A 50 9.14 -17.00 4.90
CA GLY A 50 9.33 -17.85 6.06
C GLY A 50 10.71 -17.74 6.72
N ASP A 51 11.46 -16.66 6.46
CA ASP A 51 12.75 -16.40 7.13
C ASP A 51 12.51 -16.08 8.61
N ALA A 52 12.93 -17.00 9.48
CA ALA A 52 12.75 -16.89 10.93
C ALA A 52 13.49 -15.68 11.53
N GLY A 53 14.70 -15.37 11.05
CA GLY A 53 15.48 -14.21 11.48
C GLY A 53 14.82 -12.89 11.10
N ALA A 54 14.18 -12.85 9.93
CA ALA A 54 13.43 -11.68 9.49
C ALA A 54 12.21 -11.41 10.37
N TYR A 55 11.49 -12.44 10.82
CA TYR A 55 10.40 -12.28 11.79
C TYR A 55 10.89 -11.67 13.12
N VAL A 56 12.06 -12.09 13.63
CA VAL A 56 12.66 -11.49 14.84
C VAL A 56 12.95 -10.00 14.62
N LYS A 57 13.48 -9.63 13.45
CA LYS A 57 13.72 -8.22 13.10
C LYS A 57 12.42 -7.42 13.02
N LEU A 58 11.38 -7.96 12.41
CA LEU A 58 10.05 -7.31 12.39
C LEU A 58 9.49 -7.14 13.81
N ALA A 59 9.73 -8.09 14.71
CA ALA A 59 9.35 -7.94 16.11
C ALA A 59 10.05 -6.76 16.79
N ASP A 60 11.34 -6.50 16.48
CA ASP A 60 12.05 -5.30 16.95
C ASP A 60 11.38 -4.02 16.46
N PHE A 61 10.97 -3.95 15.18
CA PHE A 61 10.25 -2.79 14.62
C PHE A 61 8.93 -2.54 15.35
N TYR A 62 8.13 -3.59 15.59
CA TYR A 62 6.89 -3.47 16.35
C TYR A 62 7.11 -3.11 17.83
N ARG A 63 8.21 -3.56 18.45
CA ARG A 63 8.57 -3.19 19.82
C ARG A 63 8.98 -1.72 19.91
N GLU A 64 9.81 -1.26 19.00
CA GLU A 64 10.39 0.08 19.03
C GLU A 64 9.49 1.15 18.43
N GLY A 65 8.49 0.77 17.66
CA GLY A 65 7.63 1.71 16.95
C GLY A 65 8.34 2.43 15.80
N LYS A 66 9.32 1.78 15.17
CA LYS A 66 10.05 2.27 14.00
C LYS A 66 9.37 1.77 12.73
N SER A 67 9.16 2.63 11.73
CA SER A 67 8.42 2.34 10.48
C SER A 67 7.00 1.82 10.67
N VAL A 68 6.68 1.23 11.81
CA VAL A 68 5.35 0.78 12.21
C VAL A 68 5.03 1.30 13.60
N LYS A 69 3.74 1.38 13.93
CA LYS A 69 3.34 1.76 15.29
C LYS A 69 3.77 0.69 16.28
N ALA A 70 4.29 1.11 17.45
CA ALA A 70 4.61 0.19 18.55
C ALA A 70 3.38 -0.65 18.91
N ASP A 71 3.55 -1.98 18.91
CA ASP A 71 2.45 -2.93 19.02
C ASP A 71 2.92 -4.24 19.70
N PHE A 72 2.43 -4.46 20.92
CA PHE A 72 2.74 -5.66 21.69
C PHE A 72 2.27 -6.94 20.99
N ILE A 73 1.05 -6.94 20.42
CA ILE A 73 0.53 -8.11 19.70
C ILE A 73 1.27 -8.33 18.39
N GLY A 74 1.57 -7.26 17.65
CA GLY A 74 2.39 -7.35 16.46
C GLY A 74 3.75 -7.97 16.75
N MET A 75 4.45 -7.48 17.77
CA MET A 75 5.74 -8.05 18.22
C MET A 75 5.62 -9.54 18.59
N THR A 76 4.67 -9.90 19.44
CA THR A 76 4.53 -11.30 19.91
C THR A 76 4.10 -12.24 18.80
N ALA A 77 3.26 -11.79 17.86
CA ALA A 77 2.87 -12.56 16.69
C ALA A 77 4.07 -12.84 15.76
N MET A 78 4.92 -11.85 15.51
CA MET A 78 6.14 -12.03 14.71
C MET A 78 7.10 -13.02 15.37
N LEU A 79 7.30 -12.93 16.68
CA LEU A 79 8.15 -13.91 17.43
C LEU A 79 7.55 -15.31 17.41
N SER A 80 6.23 -15.45 17.53
CA SER A 80 5.56 -16.76 17.41
C SER A 80 5.69 -17.35 15.99
N MET A 81 5.73 -16.51 14.96
CA MET A 81 6.01 -16.96 13.61
C MET A 81 7.48 -17.37 13.47
N ALA A 82 8.43 -16.60 14.00
CA ALA A 82 9.83 -17.00 14.03
C ALA A 82 10.02 -18.39 14.65
N GLU A 83 9.39 -18.66 15.81
CA GLU A 83 9.46 -19.95 16.49
C GLU A 83 8.87 -21.11 15.66
N GLN A 84 7.89 -20.85 14.78
CA GLN A 84 7.34 -21.87 13.88
C GLN A 84 8.35 -22.31 12.79
N TYR A 85 9.24 -21.42 12.36
CA TYR A 85 10.26 -21.70 11.34
C TYR A 85 11.60 -22.12 11.93
N ASP A 86 11.93 -21.60 13.12
CA ASP A 86 13.11 -21.98 13.89
C ASP A 86 12.74 -22.11 15.38
N SER A 87 12.64 -23.33 15.86
CA SER A 87 12.26 -23.65 17.24
C SER A 87 13.29 -23.19 18.30
N SER A 88 14.48 -22.74 17.90
CA SER A 88 15.47 -22.14 18.78
C SER A 88 15.13 -20.69 19.13
N LEU A 89 14.34 -20.00 18.29
CA LEU A 89 13.94 -18.60 18.46
C LEU A 89 12.65 -18.48 19.31
N ARG A 90 12.78 -18.75 20.61
CA ARG A 90 11.63 -18.77 21.50
C ARG A 90 11.20 -17.37 21.94
N LEU A 91 9.89 -17.09 21.87
CA LEU A 91 9.27 -15.86 22.40
C LEU A 91 9.73 -15.55 23.83
N ASN A 92 9.75 -16.56 24.73
CA ASN A 92 10.17 -16.41 26.12
C ASN A 92 11.64 -15.97 26.26
N ASP A 93 12.52 -16.49 25.44
CA ASP A 93 13.95 -16.17 25.51
C ASP A 93 14.22 -14.76 25.00
N TYR A 94 13.52 -14.36 23.93
CA TYR A 94 13.54 -12.97 23.45
C TYR A 94 13.08 -11.99 24.52
N LEU A 95 11.92 -12.23 25.14
CA LEU A 95 11.36 -11.34 26.17
C LEU A 95 12.26 -11.26 27.40
N LYS A 96 12.88 -12.37 27.84
CA LYS A 96 13.83 -12.37 28.95
C LYS A 96 15.13 -11.64 28.65
N ALA A 97 15.52 -11.53 27.39
CA ALA A 97 16.69 -10.76 26.98
C ALA A 97 16.46 -9.23 26.98
N LEU A 98 15.18 -8.79 27.00
CA LEU A 98 14.86 -7.36 27.13
C LEU A 98 15.24 -6.84 28.54
N PRO A 99 15.45 -5.52 28.69
CA PRO A 99 15.66 -4.89 30.00
C PRO A 99 14.59 -5.28 31.02
N GLU A 100 14.96 -5.37 32.30
CA GLU A 100 14.02 -5.76 33.37
C GLU A 100 12.86 -4.76 33.56
N ASP A 101 13.04 -3.51 33.14
CA ASP A 101 12.07 -2.43 33.20
C ASP A 101 11.31 -2.24 31.86
N ASP A 102 11.56 -3.09 30.84
CA ASP A 102 10.85 -3.04 29.58
C ASP A 102 9.35 -3.34 29.78
N SER A 103 8.47 -2.46 29.31
CA SER A 103 7.03 -2.55 29.55
C SER A 103 6.38 -3.79 28.93
N TYR A 104 6.90 -4.28 27.80
CA TYR A 104 6.37 -5.48 27.14
C TYR A 104 6.83 -6.77 27.85
N ARG A 105 8.08 -6.80 28.32
CA ARG A 105 8.56 -7.87 29.20
C ARG A 105 7.72 -7.94 30.48
N LEU A 106 7.57 -6.83 31.17
CA LEU A 106 6.80 -6.74 32.42
C LEU A 106 5.32 -7.12 32.21
N MET A 107 4.72 -6.68 31.09
CA MET A 107 3.35 -7.07 30.76
C MET A 107 3.21 -8.56 30.54
N PHE A 108 4.14 -9.17 29.78
CA PHE A 108 4.12 -10.61 29.52
C PHE A 108 4.29 -11.43 30.82
N GLU A 109 5.27 -11.08 31.64
CA GLU A 109 5.50 -11.73 32.94
C GLU A 109 4.30 -11.58 33.87
N ALA A 110 3.71 -10.38 33.95
CA ALA A 110 2.52 -10.15 34.79
C ALA A 110 1.32 -10.97 34.31
N MET A 111 1.08 -11.05 33.00
CA MET A 111 -0.02 -11.84 32.43
C MET A 111 0.14 -13.35 32.70
N ASP A 112 1.36 -13.88 32.67
CA ASP A 112 1.64 -15.27 33.05
C ASP A 112 1.39 -15.51 34.57
N GLU A 113 1.81 -14.57 35.43
CA GLU A 113 1.64 -14.64 36.89
C GLU A 113 0.19 -14.47 37.34
N ILE A 114 -0.66 -13.76 36.63
CA ILE A 114 -2.10 -13.65 36.95
C ILE A 114 -2.72 -15.05 37.13
N GLY A 115 -2.27 -16.05 36.35
CA GLY A 115 -2.71 -17.44 36.47
C GLY A 115 -2.08 -18.23 37.63
N ARG A 116 -0.96 -17.78 38.19
CA ARG A 116 -0.11 -18.56 39.10
C ARG A 116 -0.15 -18.14 40.57
N LYS A 117 -0.89 -17.07 40.93
CA LYS A 117 -1.19 -16.66 42.33
C LYS A 117 -0.28 -15.64 43.02
N ASP A 118 0.74 -15.06 42.42
CA ASP A 118 1.46 -13.93 43.02
C ASP A 118 0.80 -12.57 42.66
N ARG A 119 -0.36 -12.37 43.27
CA ARG A 119 -1.19 -11.17 43.01
C ARG A 119 -0.53 -9.85 43.42
N ASP A 120 0.26 -9.87 44.48
CA ASP A 120 0.91 -8.65 44.98
C ASP A 120 2.02 -8.20 44.00
N LYS A 121 2.77 -9.15 43.45
CA LYS A 121 3.75 -8.85 42.41
C LYS A 121 3.09 -8.24 41.19
N VAL A 122 1.99 -8.83 40.70
CA VAL A 122 1.25 -8.31 39.53
C VAL A 122 0.69 -6.91 39.78
N LYS A 123 0.10 -6.65 40.98
CA LYS A 123 -0.39 -5.33 41.37
C LYS A 123 0.72 -4.27 41.40
N ASN A 124 1.89 -4.63 41.93
CA ASN A 124 3.04 -3.73 41.98
C ASN A 124 3.55 -3.37 40.56
N VAL A 125 3.67 -4.36 39.67
CA VAL A 125 4.06 -4.16 38.28
C VAL A 125 3.05 -3.26 37.56
N ALA A 126 1.75 -3.55 37.70
CA ALA A 126 0.71 -2.75 37.07
C ALA A 126 0.73 -1.29 37.57
N SER A 127 0.87 -1.09 38.89
CA SER A 127 0.93 0.24 39.51
C SER A 127 2.15 1.03 39.05
N MET A 128 3.31 0.35 38.94
CA MET A 128 4.54 0.95 38.43
C MET A 128 4.40 1.39 36.97
N LEU A 129 3.83 0.54 36.11
CA LEU A 129 3.60 0.87 34.71
C LEU A 129 2.63 2.04 34.55
N VAL A 130 1.53 2.09 35.33
CA VAL A 130 0.59 3.22 35.34
C VAL A 130 1.30 4.50 35.78
N ALA A 131 2.10 4.45 36.86
CA ALA A 131 2.82 5.61 37.36
C ALA A 131 3.84 6.15 36.32
N ASN A 132 4.37 5.28 35.48
CA ASN A 132 5.28 5.64 34.38
C ASN A 132 4.52 6.01 33.06
N GLY A 133 3.20 6.17 33.11
CA GLY A 133 2.39 6.52 31.93
C GLY A 133 2.30 5.42 30.86
N LYS A 134 2.54 4.17 31.25
CA LYS A 134 2.50 3.03 30.32
C LYS A 134 1.11 2.39 30.29
N PRO A 135 0.46 2.30 29.11
CA PRO A 135 -0.89 1.77 28.98
C PRO A 135 -1.02 0.29 29.38
N GLU A 136 0.07 -0.46 29.34
CA GLU A 136 0.16 -1.86 29.77
C GLU A 136 -0.33 -2.05 31.21
N GLY A 137 -0.06 -1.10 32.09
CA GLY A 137 -0.47 -1.15 33.49
C GLY A 137 -1.99 -1.17 33.69
N TYR A 138 -2.74 -0.44 32.86
CA TYR A 138 -4.20 -0.47 32.89
C TYR A 138 -4.75 -1.82 32.39
N VAL A 139 -4.14 -2.38 31.35
CA VAL A 139 -4.56 -3.69 30.83
C VAL A 139 -4.33 -4.80 31.83
N ILE A 140 -3.19 -4.80 32.55
CA ILE A 140 -2.89 -5.73 33.62
C ILE A 140 -3.90 -5.59 34.76
N ASN A 141 -4.15 -4.37 35.24
CA ASN A 141 -5.13 -4.11 36.31
C ASN A 141 -6.53 -4.57 35.92
N GLY A 142 -6.99 -4.25 34.73
CA GLY A 142 -8.30 -4.67 34.25
C GLY A 142 -8.41 -6.19 34.09
N ALA A 143 -7.35 -6.88 33.65
CA ALA A 143 -7.31 -8.33 33.57
C ALA A 143 -7.41 -8.97 34.96
N MET A 144 -6.77 -8.39 35.96
CA MET A 144 -6.91 -8.83 37.35
C MET A 144 -8.34 -8.66 37.90
N GLN A 145 -8.97 -7.51 37.63
CA GLN A 145 -10.37 -7.23 38.01
C GLN A 145 -11.32 -8.26 37.40
N VAL A 146 -11.15 -8.57 36.10
CA VAL A 146 -11.91 -9.65 35.42
C VAL A 146 -11.74 -10.98 36.12
N GLU A 147 -10.52 -11.32 36.59
CA GLU A 147 -10.27 -12.55 37.31
C GLU A 147 -10.92 -12.56 38.69
N GLU A 148 -10.91 -11.44 39.37
CA GLU A 148 -11.56 -11.26 40.67
C GLU A 148 -13.09 -11.32 40.60
N GLY A 149 -13.64 -11.37 39.34
CA GLY A 149 -15.08 -11.47 39.08
C GLY A 149 -15.73 -10.16 38.71
N ASP A 150 -15.03 -9.02 38.79
CA ASP A 150 -15.49 -7.73 38.29
C ASP A 150 -15.21 -7.61 36.79
N THR A 151 -15.99 -8.36 36.02
CA THR A 151 -15.82 -8.35 34.53
C THR A 151 -16.12 -7.00 33.92
N ILE A 152 -17.10 -6.25 34.45
CA ILE A 152 -17.50 -4.95 33.87
C ILE A 152 -16.44 -3.90 34.17
N GLY A 153 -16.06 -3.72 35.43
CA GLY A 153 -15.03 -2.76 35.83
C GLY A 153 -13.67 -3.09 35.21
N GLY A 154 -13.33 -4.39 35.12
CA GLY A 154 -12.11 -4.84 34.46
C GLY A 154 -12.07 -4.49 32.97
N LEU A 155 -13.17 -4.70 32.23
CA LEU A 155 -13.24 -4.33 30.82
C LEU A 155 -13.21 -2.80 30.59
N GLU A 156 -13.75 -2.00 31.52
CA GLU A 156 -13.63 -0.54 31.47
C GLU A 156 -12.19 -0.08 31.69
N THR A 157 -11.49 -0.70 32.65
CA THR A 157 -10.07 -0.41 32.90
C THR A 157 -9.20 -0.82 31.70
N ILE A 158 -9.48 -1.96 31.08
CA ILE A 158 -8.81 -2.39 29.83
C ILE A 158 -9.09 -1.41 28.69
N ARG A 159 -10.34 -0.91 28.56
CA ARG A 159 -10.71 0.06 27.55
C ARG A 159 -9.86 1.32 27.66
N TYR A 160 -9.65 1.83 28.86
CA TYR A 160 -8.80 3.00 29.07
C TYR A 160 -7.36 2.75 28.57
N GLY A 161 -6.76 1.59 28.86
CA GLY A 161 -5.44 1.21 28.34
C GLY A 161 -5.41 1.08 26.81
N ALA A 162 -6.48 0.52 26.21
CA ALA A 162 -6.65 0.40 24.76
C ALA A 162 -6.73 1.78 24.08
N GLU A 163 -7.49 2.72 24.65
CA GLU A 163 -7.61 4.11 24.17
C GLU A 163 -6.27 4.85 24.20
N GLN A 164 -5.39 4.50 25.16
CA GLN A 164 -4.01 4.98 25.22
C GLN A 164 -3.08 4.27 24.19
N GLY A 165 -3.61 3.34 23.41
CA GLY A 165 -2.93 2.72 22.28
C GLY A 165 -2.38 1.31 22.53
N ASN A 166 -2.76 0.66 23.62
CA ASN A 166 -2.36 -0.72 23.86
C ASN A 166 -3.14 -1.71 22.98
N SER A 167 -2.44 -2.42 22.09
CA SER A 167 -3.03 -3.36 21.13
C SER A 167 -3.65 -4.60 21.80
N PHE A 168 -3.05 -5.05 22.88
CA PHE A 168 -3.57 -6.20 23.62
C PHE A 168 -4.89 -5.87 24.32
N GLY A 169 -5.02 -4.66 24.86
CA GLY A 169 -6.28 -4.15 25.39
C GLY A 169 -7.37 -4.12 24.32
N GLU A 170 -7.07 -3.64 23.11
CA GLU A 170 -8.01 -3.66 21.98
C GLU A 170 -8.44 -5.11 21.63
N LEU A 171 -7.50 -6.04 21.59
CA LEU A 171 -7.80 -7.45 21.31
C LEU A 171 -8.70 -8.07 22.38
N ILE A 172 -8.44 -7.81 23.68
CA ILE A 172 -9.31 -8.28 24.76
C ILE A 172 -10.73 -7.73 24.61
N LEU A 173 -10.88 -6.47 24.23
CA LEU A 173 -12.19 -5.85 23.98
C LEU A 173 -12.93 -6.48 22.80
N CYS A 174 -12.22 -6.98 21.79
CA CYS A 174 -12.85 -7.78 20.72
C CYS A 174 -13.42 -9.10 21.23
N MET A 175 -12.88 -9.64 22.33
CA MET A 175 -13.32 -10.87 22.97
C MET A 175 -14.37 -10.63 24.09
N ALA A 176 -14.66 -9.37 24.43
CA ALA A 176 -15.54 -9.02 25.55
C ALA A 176 -16.91 -9.73 25.53
N PRO A 177 -17.62 -9.88 24.38
CA PRO A 177 -18.89 -10.60 24.34
C PRO A 177 -18.78 -12.07 24.79
N ALA A 178 -17.69 -12.75 24.41
CA ALA A 178 -17.42 -14.12 24.83
C ALA A 178 -17.05 -14.22 26.33
N LEU A 179 -16.27 -13.26 26.82
CA LEU A 179 -15.91 -13.16 28.24
C LEU A 179 -17.14 -12.92 29.14
N MET A 180 -18.11 -12.16 28.64
CA MET A 180 -19.38 -11.87 29.32
C MET A 180 -20.40 -13.00 29.17
N GLY A 181 -20.10 -14.08 28.46
CA GLY A 181 -21.03 -15.18 28.20
C GLY A 181 -22.22 -14.80 27.30
N LYS A 182 -22.15 -13.69 26.60
CA LYS A 182 -23.24 -13.16 25.77
C LYS A 182 -23.23 -13.67 24.33
N ASN A 183 -22.14 -14.30 23.91
CA ASN A 183 -22.00 -14.77 22.53
C ASN A 183 -21.23 -16.10 22.49
N GLN A 184 -21.57 -16.96 21.53
CA GLN A 184 -20.82 -18.20 21.27
C GLN A 184 -19.57 -17.95 20.43
N GLN A 185 -19.50 -16.80 19.75
CA GLN A 185 -18.34 -16.40 18.95
C GLN A 185 -17.22 -15.88 19.85
N PRO A 186 -15.96 -16.32 19.64
CA PRO A 186 -14.82 -15.89 20.46
C PRO A 186 -14.46 -14.42 20.27
N TYR A 187 -14.74 -13.84 19.09
CA TYR A 187 -14.44 -12.46 18.74
C TYR A 187 -15.65 -11.70 18.22
N ASN A 188 -15.63 -10.39 18.43
CA ASN A 188 -16.54 -9.47 17.74
C ASN A 188 -15.90 -9.03 16.41
N ALA A 189 -16.46 -9.52 15.29
CA ALA A 189 -15.95 -9.21 13.95
C ALA A 189 -15.95 -7.71 13.63
N GLU A 190 -17.03 -6.99 13.97
CA GLU A 190 -17.13 -5.55 13.72
C GLU A 190 -16.04 -4.77 14.46
N LYS A 191 -15.74 -5.17 15.70
CA LYS A 191 -14.68 -4.55 16.47
C LYS A 191 -13.30 -4.88 15.90
N LEU A 192 -13.04 -6.12 15.48
CA LEU A 192 -11.80 -6.49 14.78
C LEU A 192 -11.61 -5.70 13.48
N ILE A 193 -12.67 -5.57 12.67
CA ILE A 193 -12.64 -4.75 11.46
C ILE A 193 -12.29 -3.30 11.79
N SER A 194 -12.87 -2.74 12.86
CA SER A 194 -12.64 -1.35 13.25
C SER A 194 -11.20 -1.05 13.69
N ILE A 195 -10.44 -2.05 14.11
CA ILE A 195 -9.06 -1.89 14.57
C ILE A 195 -8.02 -2.36 13.54
N ALA A 196 -8.43 -3.05 12.46
CA ALA A 196 -7.53 -3.67 11.49
C ALA A 196 -6.62 -2.68 10.77
N ASP A 197 -7.08 -1.45 10.51
CA ASP A 197 -6.26 -0.40 9.90
C ASP A 197 -5.19 0.16 10.87
N LYS A 198 -5.44 0.06 12.17
CA LYS A 198 -4.54 0.54 13.23
C LYS A 198 -3.58 -0.54 13.70
N PHE A 199 -4.04 -1.77 13.71
CA PHE A 199 -3.32 -2.95 14.18
C PHE A 199 -3.46 -4.09 13.14
N PRO A 200 -2.51 -4.21 12.21
CA PRO A 200 -2.59 -5.15 11.06
C PRO A 200 -2.77 -6.61 11.45
N PHE A 201 -2.32 -7.04 12.65
CA PHE A 201 -2.54 -8.41 13.16
C PHE A 201 -4.03 -8.80 13.18
N ALA A 202 -4.95 -7.85 13.32
CA ALA A 202 -6.39 -8.13 13.35
C ALA A 202 -6.89 -8.79 12.06
N ASN A 203 -6.23 -8.55 10.92
CA ASN A 203 -6.56 -9.21 9.66
C ASN A 203 -6.37 -10.73 9.74
N LYS A 204 -5.33 -11.20 10.43
CA LYS A 204 -5.12 -12.64 10.65
C LYS A 204 -6.27 -13.26 11.45
N PHE A 205 -6.73 -12.60 12.52
CA PHE A 205 -7.85 -13.11 13.31
C PHE A 205 -9.16 -13.09 12.56
N LEU A 206 -9.40 -12.08 11.73
CA LEU A 206 -10.56 -12.03 10.83
C LEU A 206 -10.50 -13.16 9.80
N ALA A 207 -9.34 -13.40 9.20
CA ALA A 207 -9.15 -14.50 8.26
C ALA A 207 -9.45 -15.87 8.89
N GLU A 208 -8.87 -16.16 10.05
CA GLU A 208 -9.08 -17.42 10.77
C GLU A 208 -10.54 -17.60 11.21
N MET A 209 -11.21 -16.51 11.56
CA MET A 209 -12.63 -16.55 11.92
C MET A 209 -13.51 -16.85 10.71
N TYR A 210 -13.32 -16.18 9.59
CA TYR A 210 -14.07 -16.42 8.36
C TYR A 210 -13.69 -17.76 7.68
N ALA A 211 -12.48 -18.27 7.91
CA ALA A 211 -12.07 -19.61 7.48
C ALA A 211 -12.74 -20.76 8.25
N GLY A 212 -13.55 -20.44 9.27
CA GLY A 212 -14.19 -21.45 10.13
C GLY A 212 -13.27 -22.09 11.15
N GLU A 213 -12.02 -21.62 11.27
CA GLU A 213 -11.02 -22.23 12.17
C GLU A 213 -11.27 -21.94 13.65
N VAL A 214 -12.01 -20.88 13.93
CA VAL A 214 -12.33 -20.43 15.29
C VAL A 214 -13.82 -20.62 15.62
N CYS A 215 -14.69 -20.52 14.61
CA CYS A 215 -16.13 -20.66 14.75
C CYS A 215 -16.82 -20.95 13.40
N ASP A 216 -17.52 -22.08 13.32
CA ASP A 216 -18.22 -22.49 12.08
C ASP A 216 -19.40 -21.56 11.69
N SER A 217 -19.94 -20.78 12.64
CA SER A 217 -21.14 -19.98 12.43
C SER A 217 -20.94 -18.72 11.58
N VAL A 218 -19.71 -18.34 11.28
CA VAL A 218 -19.36 -17.17 10.46
C VAL A 218 -18.49 -17.53 9.24
N TYR A 219 -18.48 -18.81 8.87
CA TYR A 219 -17.72 -19.27 7.72
C TYR A 219 -18.10 -18.50 6.46
N ASP A 220 -17.11 -17.85 5.89
CA ASP A 220 -17.21 -17.10 4.63
C ASP A 220 -15.84 -17.14 3.93
N GLN A 221 -15.76 -17.96 2.91
CA GLN A 221 -14.52 -18.28 2.22
C GLN A 221 -13.92 -17.08 1.49
N GLU A 222 -14.76 -16.21 0.92
CA GLU A 222 -14.32 -15.02 0.22
C GLU A 222 -13.73 -13.99 1.20
N GLN A 223 -14.39 -13.79 2.34
CA GLN A 223 -13.84 -12.92 3.39
C GLN A 223 -12.56 -13.51 3.99
N ALA A 224 -12.48 -14.82 4.16
CA ALA A 224 -11.27 -15.48 4.64
C ALA A 224 -10.07 -15.21 3.71
N VAL A 225 -10.23 -15.41 2.40
CA VAL A 225 -9.19 -15.07 1.39
C VAL A 225 -8.78 -13.62 1.52
N ARG A 226 -9.75 -12.71 1.52
CA ARG A 226 -9.51 -11.27 1.59
C ARG A 226 -8.66 -10.89 2.81
N TYR A 227 -8.98 -11.42 3.98
CA TYR A 227 -8.26 -11.10 5.19
C TYR A 227 -6.93 -11.85 5.33
N TYR A 228 -6.78 -13.06 4.76
CA TYR A 228 -5.48 -13.72 4.67
C TYR A 228 -4.51 -12.94 3.78
N LEU A 229 -4.97 -12.46 2.62
CA LEU A 229 -4.15 -11.61 1.75
C LEU A 229 -3.74 -10.31 2.45
N LYS A 230 -4.66 -9.66 3.16
CA LYS A 230 -4.32 -8.48 3.97
C LYS A 230 -3.34 -8.79 5.10
N ALA A 231 -3.47 -9.93 5.76
CA ALA A 231 -2.53 -10.35 6.78
C ALA A 231 -1.13 -10.59 6.19
N ASP A 232 -1.06 -11.13 4.98
CA ASP A 232 0.18 -11.37 4.25
C ASP A 232 0.95 -10.08 3.95
N GLU A 233 0.25 -9.00 3.61
CA GLU A 233 0.85 -7.66 3.39
C GLU A 233 1.78 -7.20 4.50
N TYR A 234 1.47 -7.60 5.73
CA TYR A 234 2.20 -7.21 6.93
C TYR A 234 2.99 -8.37 7.56
N GLY A 235 3.13 -9.49 6.82
CA GLY A 235 3.85 -10.67 7.28
C GLY A 235 3.11 -11.53 8.31
N PHE A 236 1.80 -11.32 8.51
CA PHE A 236 1.00 -12.07 9.50
C PHE A 236 0.31 -13.33 8.93
N LEU A 237 0.59 -13.73 7.68
CA LEU A 237 -0.04 -14.93 7.10
C LEU A 237 0.36 -16.21 7.84
N GLY A 238 1.66 -16.45 7.99
CA GLY A 238 2.22 -17.63 8.66
C GLY A 238 1.89 -18.95 7.96
N ARG A 239 2.39 -20.06 8.55
CA ARG A 239 2.23 -21.42 7.97
C ARG A 239 0.78 -21.81 7.74
N LYS A 240 -0.08 -21.52 8.72
CA LYS A 240 -1.49 -21.94 8.69
C LYS A 240 -2.26 -21.22 7.60
N GLY A 241 -2.11 -19.90 7.51
CA GLY A 241 -2.75 -19.09 6.46
C GLY A 241 -2.26 -19.47 5.07
N ALA A 242 -0.95 -19.71 4.91
CA ALA A 242 -0.39 -20.16 3.64
C ALA A 242 -0.95 -21.53 3.20
N LYS A 243 -1.06 -22.50 4.11
CA LYS A 243 -1.71 -23.79 3.83
C LYS A 243 -3.17 -23.63 3.44
N TRP A 244 -3.88 -22.76 4.14
CA TRP A 244 -5.29 -22.52 3.86
C TRP A 244 -5.48 -21.90 2.47
N LEU A 245 -4.67 -20.88 2.10
CA LEU A 245 -4.71 -20.27 0.76
C LEU A 245 -4.37 -21.28 -0.34
N LEU A 246 -3.35 -22.11 -0.16
CA LEU A 246 -3.00 -23.17 -1.13
C LEU A 246 -4.15 -24.15 -1.34
N ASN A 247 -4.82 -24.58 -0.26
CA ASN A 247 -5.97 -25.47 -0.35
C ASN A 247 -7.16 -24.80 -1.04
N TYR A 248 -7.42 -23.54 -0.72
CA TYR A 248 -8.46 -22.75 -1.37
C TYR A 248 -8.22 -22.65 -2.87
N TYR A 249 -7.05 -22.22 -3.30
CA TYR A 249 -6.71 -22.11 -4.73
C TYR A 249 -6.83 -23.44 -5.46
N ALA A 250 -6.44 -24.54 -4.81
CA ALA A 250 -6.57 -25.87 -5.39
C ALA A 250 -8.06 -26.31 -5.50
N SER A 251 -8.88 -26.06 -4.48
CA SER A 251 -10.30 -26.46 -4.47
C SER A 251 -11.14 -25.69 -5.48
N GLU A 252 -10.86 -24.39 -5.66
CA GLU A 252 -11.54 -23.53 -6.60
C GLU A 252 -10.95 -23.54 -8.02
N ASN A 253 -9.92 -24.37 -8.27
CA ASN A 253 -9.21 -24.45 -9.55
C ASN A 253 -8.58 -23.11 -9.98
N ILE A 254 -8.22 -22.25 -9.03
CA ILE A 254 -7.60 -20.96 -9.27
C ILE A 254 -6.14 -21.18 -9.59
N GLN A 255 -5.70 -20.78 -10.77
CA GLN A 255 -4.29 -20.79 -11.14
C GLN A 255 -3.61 -19.57 -10.52
N ILE A 256 -2.74 -19.81 -9.55
CA ILE A 256 -1.83 -18.80 -9.03
C ILE A 256 -0.49 -18.88 -9.76
N ASP A 257 0.21 -17.76 -9.77
CA ASP A 257 1.58 -17.69 -10.29
C ASP A 257 2.49 -18.69 -9.59
N GLU A 258 3.41 -19.29 -10.34
CA GLU A 258 4.33 -20.32 -9.83
C GLU A 258 5.24 -19.78 -8.71
N LEU A 259 5.69 -18.52 -8.80
CA LEU A 259 6.47 -17.88 -7.74
C LEU A 259 5.65 -17.71 -6.47
N GLU A 260 4.41 -17.23 -6.59
CA GLU A 260 3.49 -17.11 -5.46
C GLU A 260 3.17 -18.48 -4.86
N LYS A 261 2.99 -19.51 -5.70
CA LYS A 261 2.80 -20.88 -5.24
C LYS A 261 4.01 -21.37 -4.46
N GLN A 262 5.23 -21.15 -4.99
CA GLN A 262 6.48 -21.52 -4.31
C GLN A 262 6.65 -20.76 -3.00
N ARG A 263 6.32 -19.47 -2.98
CA ARG A 263 6.34 -18.64 -1.77
C ARG A 263 5.38 -19.20 -0.71
N LEU A 264 4.13 -19.47 -1.08
CA LEU A 264 3.15 -20.04 -0.16
C LEU A 264 3.54 -21.45 0.29
N LEU A 265 4.13 -22.27 -0.57
CA LEU A 265 4.67 -23.58 -0.23
C LEU A 265 5.80 -23.45 0.80
N ALA A 266 6.78 -22.58 0.55
CA ALA A 266 7.86 -22.30 1.49
C ALA A 266 7.31 -21.83 2.84
N LEU A 267 6.40 -20.84 2.82
CA LEU A 267 5.76 -20.31 4.02
C LEU A 267 4.92 -21.36 4.75
N SER A 268 4.31 -22.31 4.04
CA SER A 268 3.52 -23.41 4.63
C SER A 268 4.37 -24.49 5.32
N GLY A 269 5.69 -24.50 5.08
CA GLY A 269 6.59 -25.57 5.55
C GLY A 269 6.43 -26.87 4.77
N GLY A 270 5.84 -26.85 3.56
CA GLY A 270 5.72 -28.00 2.67
C GLY A 270 7.04 -28.27 1.96
N GLN A 271 7.56 -29.50 2.03
CA GLN A 271 8.63 -29.98 1.16
C GLN A 271 8.00 -30.55 -0.11
N GLU A 272 8.30 -29.97 -1.28
CA GLU A 272 8.37 -30.75 -2.51
C GLU A 272 9.83 -31.12 -2.73
N ASN A 273 10.09 -32.45 -2.64
CA ASN A 273 11.29 -33.18 -3.06
C ASN A 273 12.67 -32.56 -2.76
N GLU A 274 13.39 -33.26 -1.91
CA GLU A 274 14.83 -33.18 -1.68
C GLU A 274 15.60 -33.04 -3.01
N ASN A 275 15.86 -31.84 -3.48
CA ASN A 275 16.94 -31.52 -4.40
C ASN A 275 17.03 -30.03 -4.79
N VAL A 276 16.49 -29.12 -4.03
CA VAL A 276 16.76 -27.69 -4.26
C VAL A 276 17.00 -26.99 -2.93
N ILE A 277 18.14 -26.35 -2.87
CA ILE A 277 18.55 -25.25 -1.97
C ILE A 277 19.61 -25.68 -0.91
N THR A 278 20.80 -25.96 -1.41
CA THR A 278 22.07 -25.56 -0.79
C THR A 278 22.97 -24.89 -1.86
N GLU A 279 22.45 -23.94 -2.56
CA GLU A 279 23.24 -22.97 -3.31
C GLU A 279 22.58 -21.62 -3.06
N GLU A 280 23.40 -20.59 -2.96
CA GLU A 280 23.01 -19.17 -2.89
C GLU A 280 21.69 -18.99 -3.64
N ILE A 281 20.69 -18.39 -2.99
CA ILE A 281 19.46 -18.04 -3.70
C ILE A 281 19.93 -17.25 -4.92
N PRO A 282 20.04 -17.89 -6.10
CA PRO A 282 20.07 -17.10 -7.28
C PRO A 282 18.71 -16.40 -7.19
N ILE A 283 18.71 -15.11 -7.33
CA ILE A 283 17.56 -14.43 -7.88
C ILE A 283 17.41 -15.05 -9.26
N VAL A 284 16.87 -16.27 -9.35
CA VAL A 284 16.34 -16.84 -10.56
C VAL A 284 15.04 -16.09 -10.75
N ARG A 285 15.20 -14.89 -11.29
CA ARG A 285 14.20 -14.24 -12.10
C ARG A 285 13.93 -15.20 -13.26
N GLN A 286 13.12 -16.26 -13.03
CA GLN A 286 12.34 -16.80 -14.11
C GLN A 286 11.56 -15.61 -14.64
N GLU A 287 11.61 -15.40 -15.95
CA GLU A 287 10.87 -14.35 -16.66
C GLU A 287 9.38 -14.52 -16.35
N GLN A 288 8.97 -14.02 -15.21
CA GLN A 288 7.57 -13.74 -14.96
C GLN A 288 7.18 -12.81 -16.10
N SER A 289 6.22 -13.20 -16.92
CA SER A 289 5.80 -12.29 -17.98
C SER A 289 5.38 -10.99 -17.32
N ILE A 290 5.86 -9.86 -17.80
CA ILE A 290 5.50 -8.50 -17.32
C ILE A 290 3.99 -8.41 -17.12
N GLN A 291 3.22 -9.07 -18.02
CA GLN A 291 1.76 -9.12 -17.94
C GLN A 291 1.27 -9.70 -16.60
N LYS A 292 1.77 -10.87 -16.20
CA LYS A 292 1.35 -11.52 -14.95
C LYS A 292 1.68 -10.68 -13.72
N TYR A 293 2.86 -10.07 -13.73
CA TYR A 293 3.26 -9.19 -12.63
C TYR A 293 2.33 -7.97 -12.52
N VAL A 294 2.08 -7.30 -13.65
CA VAL A 294 1.20 -6.12 -13.69
C VAL A 294 -0.23 -6.50 -13.27
N ASP A 295 -0.75 -7.63 -13.71
CA ASP A 295 -2.07 -8.13 -13.29
C ASP A 295 -2.12 -8.33 -11.78
N SER A 296 -1.09 -8.96 -11.21
CA SER A 296 -1.03 -9.26 -9.77
C SER A 296 -1.02 -7.98 -8.92
N VAL A 297 -0.14 -7.00 -9.23
CA VAL A 297 -0.08 -5.75 -8.46
C VAL A 297 -1.31 -4.88 -8.67
N THR A 298 -1.93 -4.93 -9.86
CA THR A 298 -3.17 -4.21 -10.16
C THR A 298 -4.34 -4.79 -9.37
N TYR A 299 -4.50 -6.11 -9.37
CA TYR A 299 -5.49 -6.84 -8.59
C TYR A 299 -5.38 -6.52 -7.10
N TYR A 300 -4.16 -6.62 -6.59
CA TYR A 300 -3.84 -6.32 -5.21
C TYR A 300 -4.26 -4.89 -4.83
N ARG A 301 -3.87 -3.90 -5.63
CA ARG A 301 -4.20 -2.49 -5.36
C ARG A 301 -5.68 -2.18 -5.50
N LEU A 302 -6.36 -2.80 -6.46
CA LEU A 302 -7.81 -2.68 -6.61
C LEU A 302 -8.52 -2.99 -5.28
N LEU A 303 -8.15 -4.11 -4.65
CA LEU A 303 -8.78 -4.57 -3.41
C LEU A 303 -8.35 -3.75 -2.18
N THR A 304 -7.05 -3.53 -1.98
CA THR A 304 -6.52 -2.85 -0.79
C THR A 304 -6.93 -1.39 -0.72
N ASP A 305 -6.95 -0.70 -1.85
CA ASP A 305 -7.37 0.69 -1.94
C ASP A 305 -8.90 0.85 -2.05
N LYS A 306 -9.64 -0.27 -2.03
CA LYS A 306 -11.11 -0.31 -2.15
C LYS A 306 -11.59 0.42 -3.40
N CYS A 307 -10.91 0.17 -4.52
CA CYS A 307 -11.29 0.69 -5.82
C CYS A 307 -12.33 -0.19 -6.49
N LYS A 308 -13.21 0.41 -7.29
CA LYS A 308 -14.16 -0.33 -8.14
C LYS A 308 -13.50 -0.83 -9.42
N ARG A 309 -12.61 0.00 -9.98
CA ARG A 309 -11.93 -0.31 -11.23
C ARG A 309 -10.47 0.10 -11.15
N ALA A 310 -9.62 -0.68 -11.80
CA ALA A 310 -8.22 -0.38 -11.98
C ALA A 310 -7.81 -0.69 -13.42
N ILE A 311 -7.10 0.24 -14.06
CA ILE A 311 -6.54 0.06 -15.40
C ILE A 311 -5.07 0.43 -15.35
N VAL A 312 -4.26 -0.42 -15.95
CA VAL A 312 -2.83 -0.21 -16.13
C VAL A 312 -2.45 -0.48 -17.57
N TYR A 313 -1.70 0.42 -18.16
CA TYR A 313 -0.98 0.22 -19.41
C TYR A 313 0.50 0.38 -19.18
N VAL A 314 1.28 -0.54 -19.70
CA VAL A 314 2.74 -0.46 -19.84
C VAL A 314 3.08 -0.49 -21.32
N VAL A 315 3.78 0.51 -21.79
CA VAL A 315 4.08 0.72 -23.21
C VAL A 315 5.57 0.89 -23.41
N GLU A 316 6.15 0.25 -24.43
CA GLU A 316 7.50 0.54 -24.88
C GLU A 316 7.55 1.95 -25.50
N THR A 317 8.33 2.86 -24.92
CA THR A 317 8.29 4.27 -25.26
C THR A 317 8.59 4.54 -26.73
N LYS A 318 9.57 3.86 -27.30
CA LYS A 318 10.04 4.13 -28.68
C LYS A 318 9.06 3.66 -29.76
N THR A 319 8.35 2.60 -29.51
CA THR A 319 7.50 1.92 -30.51
C THR A 319 6.01 2.16 -30.29
N GLY A 320 5.60 2.52 -29.07
CA GLY A 320 4.19 2.58 -28.68
C GLY A 320 3.54 1.21 -28.48
N LYS A 321 4.31 0.13 -28.51
CA LYS A 321 3.78 -1.24 -28.32
C LYS A 321 3.38 -1.48 -26.86
N ILE A 322 2.17 -1.99 -26.67
CA ILE A 322 1.68 -2.41 -25.35
C ILE A 322 2.45 -3.65 -24.91
N ILE A 323 3.22 -3.53 -23.84
CA ILE A 323 3.96 -4.62 -23.19
C ILE A 323 3.09 -5.35 -22.18
N SER A 324 2.21 -4.59 -21.49
CA SER A 324 1.23 -5.15 -20.57
C SER A 324 0.01 -4.24 -20.48
N HIS A 325 -1.14 -4.86 -20.32
CA HIS A 325 -2.41 -4.18 -20.06
C HIS A 325 -3.22 -4.97 -19.05
N SER A 326 -3.64 -4.33 -17.97
CA SER A 326 -4.52 -4.90 -16.96
C SER A 326 -5.73 -3.99 -16.78
N SER A 327 -6.92 -4.56 -16.84
CA SER A 327 -8.20 -3.85 -16.70
C SER A 327 -9.14 -4.69 -15.86
N LEU A 328 -9.33 -4.29 -14.59
CA LEU A 328 -10.02 -5.07 -13.56
C LEU A 328 -11.14 -4.28 -12.91
N GLU A 329 -12.29 -4.92 -12.70
CA GLU A 329 -13.45 -4.38 -11.98
C GLU A 329 -13.79 -5.27 -10.78
N ASP A 330 -13.91 -4.64 -9.60
CA ASP A 330 -14.48 -5.29 -8.40
C ASP A 330 -16.00 -5.09 -8.40
N THR A 331 -16.73 -6.17 -8.63
CA THR A 331 -18.20 -6.19 -8.62
C THR A 331 -18.78 -6.30 -7.21
N GLY A 332 -17.92 -6.34 -6.19
CA GLY A 332 -18.28 -6.60 -4.78
C GLY A 332 -18.30 -8.09 -4.42
N ASN A 333 -18.48 -8.98 -5.41
CA ASN A 333 -18.44 -10.42 -5.22
C ASN A 333 -17.19 -11.04 -5.88
N HIS A 334 -16.81 -10.53 -7.05
CA HIS A 334 -15.69 -11.05 -7.85
C HIS A 334 -14.95 -9.90 -8.52
N VAL A 335 -13.64 -10.07 -8.70
CA VAL A 335 -12.86 -9.22 -9.59
C VAL A 335 -12.85 -9.85 -10.96
N ILE A 336 -13.27 -9.08 -11.96
CA ILE A 336 -13.37 -9.53 -13.35
C ILE A 336 -12.65 -8.57 -14.30
N PRO A 337 -12.13 -9.05 -15.43
CA PRO A 337 -11.70 -8.17 -16.51
C PRO A 337 -12.91 -7.37 -17.06
N PHE A 338 -12.68 -6.12 -17.47
CA PHE A 338 -13.70 -5.32 -18.14
C PHE A 338 -13.14 -4.60 -19.36
N GLU A 339 -14.03 -4.20 -20.29
CA GLU A 339 -13.61 -3.37 -21.42
C GLU A 339 -13.45 -1.91 -21.00
N ASP A 340 -12.33 -1.30 -21.36
CA ASP A 340 -12.02 0.08 -21.05
C ASP A 340 -13.00 1.02 -21.76
N SER A 341 -14.07 1.36 -21.10
CA SER A 341 -15.04 2.34 -21.59
C SER A 341 -15.21 3.44 -20.54
N PHE A 342 -14.89 4.68 -20.92
CA PHE A 342 -15.07 5.83 -20.05
C PHE A 342 -16.09 6.79 -20.64
N ASN A 343 -16.99 7.29 -19.78
CA ASN A 343 -17.89 8.36 -20.14
C ASN A 343 -17.11 9.65 -20.35
N LYS A 344 -17.46 10.39 -21.41
CA LYS A 344 -16.95 11.72 -21.68
C LYS A 344 -17.28 12.65 -20.54
N GLU A 345 -16.27 13.32 -19.99
CA GLU A 345 -16.46 14.51 -19.19
C GLU A 345 -15.69 15.68 -19.79
N ASN A 346 -16.44 16.69 -20.17
CA ASN A 346 -15.93 17.94 -20.68
C ASN A 346 -15.66 18.88 -19.52
N ASP A 347 -14.50 19.52 -19.53
CA ASP A 347 -14.19 20.73 -18.75
C ASP A 347 -13.18 20.59 -17.60
N TYR A 348 -12.05 19.93 -17.86
CA TYR A 348 -10.92 19.92 -16.92
C TYR A 348 -9.60 20.27 -17.61
N ILE A 349 -8.64 20.71 -16.81
CA ILE A 349 -7.31 21.11 -17.26
C ILE A 349 -6.42 19.89 -17.41
N HIS A 350 -5.88 19.67 -18.60
CA HIS A 350 -4.91 18.61 -18.90
C HIS A 350 -3.49 19.07 -18.51
N GLY A 351 -3.11 18.99 -17.25
CA GLY A 351 -1.91 19.57 -16.65
C GLY A 351 -0.68 19.69 -17.56
N VAL A 352 -0.11 18.57 -18.00
CA VAL A 352 1.12 18.57 -18.83
C VAL A 352 0.87 19.14 -20.22
N ALA A 353 -0.27 18.80 -20.85
CA ALA A 353 -0.63 19.37 -22.16
C ALA A 353 -0.86 20.89 -22.06
N THR A 354 -1.52 21.36 -21.01
CA THR A 354 -1.69 22.77 -20.72
C THR A 354 -0.34 23.47 -20.51
N TYR A 355 0.53 22.88 -19.71
CA TYR A 355 1.86 23.43 -19.45
C TYR A 355 2.67 23.61 -20.74
N LEU A 356 2.60 22.65 -21.66
CA LEU A 356 3.22 22.75 -22.97
C LEU A 356 2.51 23.80 -23.87
N ALA A 357 1.17 23.78 -23.91
CA ALA A 357 0.37 24.65 -24.74
C ALA A 357 0.59 26.15 -24.42
N VAL A 358 0.66 26.51 -23.14
CA VAL A 358 0.86 27.91 -22.75
C VAL A 358 2.27 28.40 -23.08
N GLN A 359 3.28 27.55 -23.01
CA GLN A 359 4.65 27.89 -23.40
C GLN A 359 4.80 28.02 -24.94
N TRP A 360 4.05 27.21 -25.69
CA TRP A 360 4.04 27.28 -27.16
C TRP A 360 3.68 28.65 -27.71
N THR A 361 2.89 29.45 -27.00
CA THR A 361 2.56 30.83 -27.42
C THR A 361 3.75 31.77 -27.37
N GLY A 362 4.85 31.40 -26.69
CA GLY A 362 6.02 32.25 -26.47
C GLY A 362 5.81 33.39 -25.46
N ASN A 363 4.59 33.57 -24.95
CA ASN A 363 4.26 34.66 -24.02
C ASN A 363 4.54 34.29 -22.55
N ILE A 364 4.67 33.00 -22.26
CA ILE A 364 4.85 32.44 -20.92
C ILE A 364 5.96 31.39 -20.95
N SER A 365 6.87 31.45 -20.01
CA SER A 365 7.93 30.46 -19.82
C SER A 365 7.73 29.66 -18.53
N SER A 366 8.48 28.58 -18.34
CA SER A 366 8.48 27.77 -17.11
C SER A 366 8.72 28.60 -15.84
N SER A 367 9.52 29.66 -15.93
CA SER A 367 9.88 30.56 -14.82
C SER A 367 8.92 31.74 -14.63
N THR A 368 7.90 31.88 -15.48
CA THR A 368 6.92 32.97 -15.35
C THR A 368 6.19 32.85 -14.01
N MET A 369 6.23 33.93 -13.22
CA MET A 369 5.55 34.01 -11.92
C MET A 369 4.04 34.19 -12.11
N ILE A 370 3.27 33.43 -11.35
CA ILE A 370 1.80 33.44 -11.36
C ILE A 370 1.33 33.57 -9.91
N ASP A 371 0.62 34.64 -9.62
CA ASP A 371 0.00 34.84 -8.31
C ASP A 371 -1.29 33.99 -8.22
N THR A 372 -1.26 32.93 -7.44
CA THR A 372 -2.43 32.08 -7.16
C THR A 372 -3.21 32.55 -5.92
N GLY A 373 -2.69 33.56 -5.21
CA GLY A 373 -3.28 34.09 -3.99
C GLY A 373 -3.54 33.01 -2.95
N TYR A 374 -4.74 33.01 -2.39
CA TYR A 374 -5.17 32.00 -1.41
C TYR A 374 -5.70 30.71 -2.03
N GLY A 375 -5.42 30.45 -3.31
CA GLY A 375 -5.83 29.23 -4.00
C GLY A 375 -7.32 29.20 -4.38
N VAL A 376 -7.96 30.36 -4.52
CA VAL A 376 -9.33 30.51 -5.03
C VAL A 376 -9.35 31.62 -6.07
N TYR A 377 -9.89 31.33 -7.24
CA TYR A 377 -9.92 32.26 -8.35
C TYR A 377 -11.22 32.12 -9.15
N GLU A 378 -11.86 33.23 -9.47
CA GLU A 378 -12.96 33.29 -10.43
C GLU A 378 -12.37 33.59 -11.81
N SER A 379 -12.39 32.59 -12.69
CA SER A 379 -11.87 32.71 -14.04
C SER A 379 -12.69 33.70 -14.89
N LYS A 380 -12.11 34.21 -15.98
CA LYS A 380 -12.76 35.17 -16.86
C LYS A 380 -14.10 34.70 -17.45
N ASN A 381 -14.34 33.39 -17.48
CA ASN A 381 -15.61 32.79 -17.89
C ASN A 381 -16.61 32.57 -16.73
N GLY A 382 -16.32 33.09 -15.54
CA GLY A 382 -17.18 33.00 -14.34
C GLY A 382 -17.10 31.67 -13.59
N LYS A 383 -16.17 30.75 -13.96
CA LYS A 383 -15.98 29.49 -13.25
C LYS A 383 -15.12 29.71 -12.01
N LEU A 384 -15.60 29.23 -10.86
CA LEU A 384 -14.83 29.26 -9.62
C LEU A 384 -13.85 28.09 -9.58
N VAL A 385 -12.54 28.40 -9.62
CA VAL A 385 -11.43 27.44 -9.59
C VAL A 385 -10.80 27.45 -8.21
N LYS A 386 -10.43 26.27 -7.71
CA LYS A 386 -9.82 26.12 -6.38
C LYS A 386 -8.66 25.17 -6.41
N ASP A 387 -7.55 25.55 -5.80
CA ASP A 387 -6.44 24.68 -5.51
C ASP A 387 -6.79 23.69 -4.36
N HIS A 388 -6.18 22.52 -4.36
CA HIS A 388 -6.45 21.51 -3.31
C HIS A 388 -6.05 21.98 -1.90
N ASN A 389 -5.14 22.94 -1.77
CA ASN A 389 -4.67 23.52 -0.51
C ASN A 389 -5.34 24.87 -0.13
N TRP A 390 -6.39 25.30 -0.84
CA TRP A 390 -7.03 26.58 -0.62
C TRP A 390 -7.45 26.85 0.84
N ARG A 391 -7.84 25.80 1.57
CA ARG A 391 -8.18 25.91 3.01
C ARG A 391 -6.96 26.08 3.92
N ARG A 392 -5.75 25.88 3.38
CA ARG A 392 -4.47 26.03 4.08
C ARG A 392 -3.69 27.27 3.63
N GLY A 393 -4.32 28.16 2.89
CA GLY A 393 -3.75 29.45 2.48
C GLY A 393 -3.29 29.56 1.03
N GLY A 394 -3.52 28.52 0.19
CA GLY A 394 -3.10 28.53 -1.21
C GLY A 394 -1.60 28.41 -1.39
N TYR A 395 -1.11 28.78 -2.58
CA TYR A 395 0.32 28.74 -2.92
C TYR A 395 0.96 30.13 -3.01
N GLY A 396 0.17 31.22 -3.07
CA GLY A 396 0.69 32.57 -3.29
C GLY A 396 1.28 32.74 -4.69
N GLU A 397 2.43 33.41 -4.78
CA GLU A 397 3.19 33.55 -6.03
C GLU A 397 4.05 32.31 -6.28
N ILE A 398 3.82 31.64 -7.40
CA ILE A 398 4.57 30.44 -7.82
C ILE A 398 4.96 30.54 -9.31
N THR A 399 5.97 29.82 -9.72
CA THR A 399 6.30 29.70 -11.15
C THR A 399 5.28 28.84 -11.90
N LEU A 400 5.23 28.96 -13.23
CA LEU A 400 4.43 28.05 -14.06
C LEU A 400 4.86 26.59 -13.85
N GLU A 401 6.16 26.33 -13.68
CA GLU A 401 6.68 24.99 -13.37
C GLU A 401 6.17 24.48 -12.02
N ASP A 402 6.13 25.34 -10.99
CA ASP A 402 5.57 24.98 -9.69
C ASP A 402 4.04 24.78 -9.76
N ALA A 403 3.35 25.55 -10.63
CA ALA A 403 1.92 25.35 -10.85
C ALA A 403 1.61 23.94 -11.40
N LEU A 404 2.45 23.40 -12.29
CA LEU A 404 2.33 22.01 -12.73
C LEU A 404 2.78 21.04 -11.62
N THR A 405 3.92 21.28 -11.00
CA THR A 405 4.53 20.43 -9.95
C THR A 405 3.56 20.18 -8.78
N HIS A 406 2.88 21.22 -8.35
CA HIS A 406 1.89 21.16 -7.26
C HIS A 406 0.45 20.96 -7.73
N ARG A 407 0.25 20.88 -9.05
CA ARG A 407 -1.08 20.76 -9.67
C ARG A 407 -2.02 21.88 -9.21
N SER A 408 -1.54 23.13 -9.29
CA SER A 408 -2.37 24.29 -9.01
C SER A 408 -3.34 24.55 -10.17
N GLU A 409 -4.61 24.28 -9.93
CA GLU A 409 -5.68 24.56 -10.92
C GLU A 409 -5.82 26.06 -11.16
N VAL A 410 -5.64 26.88 -10.12
CA VAL A 410 -5.64 28.35 -10.22
C VAL A 410 -4.47 28.83 -11.07
N GLY A 411 -3.27 28.31 -10.80
CA GLY A 411 -2.07 28.67 -11.55
C GLY A 411 -2.18 28.33 -13.04
N LEU A 412 -2.61 27.12 -13.35
CA LEU A 412 -2.79 26.68 -14.74
C LEU A 412 -3.91 27.44 -15.46
N THR A 413 -5.03 27.73 -14.78
CA THR A 413 -6.13 28.55 -15.34
C THR A 413 -5.64 29.96 -15.69
N LYS A 414 -4.94 30.61 -14.78
CA LYS A 414 -4.38 31.96 -15.02
C LYS A 414 -3.34 31.94 -16.15
N ALA A 415 -2.52 30.88 -16.24
CA ALA A 415 -1.58 30.71 -17.33
C ALA A 415 -2.29 30.61 -18.70
N ILE A 416 -3.38 29.83 -18.80
CA ILE A 416 -4.20 29.77 -20.02
C ILE A 416 -4.74 31.15 -20.37
N GLU A 417 -5.31 31.87 -19.42
CA GLU A 417 -5.89 33.21 -19.64
C GLU A 417 -4.83 34.27 -20.04
N GLN A 418 -3.60 34.12 -19.52
CA GLN A 418 -2.49 34.99 -19.88
C GLN A 418 -1.94 34.65 -21.27
N ALA A 419 -1.83 33.38 -21.62
CA ALA A 419 -1.25 32.92 -22.87
C ALA A 419 -2.19 33.14 -24.07
N TYR A 420 -3.47 32.79 -23.89
CA TYR A 420 -4.46 32.77 -24.99
C TYR A 420 -5.49 33.90 -24.90
N GLY A 421 -5.65 34.57 -23.75
CA GLY A 421 -6.59 35.70 -23.62
C GLY A 421 -8.03 35.29 -23.94
N ALA A 422 -8.58 35.91 -24.99
CA ALA A 422 -9.92 35.63 -25.50
C ALA A 422 -9.96 34.44 -26.49
N GLU A 423 -8.80 33.93 -26.91
CA GLU A 423 -8.68 32.89 -27.96
C GLU A 423 -8.80 31.48 -27.37
N LYS A 424 -9.88 31.21 -26.63
CA LYS A 424 -10.14 29.90 -26.03
C LYS A 424 -10.12 28.77 -27.05
N GLN A 425 -10.65 28.97 -28.24
CA GLN A 425 -10.64 27.97 -29.31
C GLN A 425 -9.21 27.57 -29.75
N ALA A 426 -8.27 28.50 -29.75
CA ALA A 426 -6.88 28.22 -30.11
C ALA A 426 -6.24 27.29 -29.04
N TYR A 427 -6.54 27.53 -27.77
CA TYR A 427 -6.14 26.63 -26.68
C TYR A 427 -6.75 25.22 -26.83
N GLU A 428 -8.05 25.12 -27.05
CA GLU A 428 -8.76 23.87 -27.25
C GLU A 428 -8.21 23.05 -28.43
N HIS A 429 -7.97 23.72 -29.58
CA HIS A 429 -7.32 23.09 -30.73
C HIS A 429 -5.90 22.58 -30.41
N GLN A 430 -5.14 23.31 -29.60
CA GLN A 430 -3.79 22.90 -29.23
C GLN A 430 -3.84 21.67 -28.31
N ILE A 431 -4.79 21.59 -27.36
CA ILE A 431 -5.02 20.43 -26.52
C ILE A 431 -5.48 19.24 -27.37
N ASP A 432 -6.43 19.42 -28.27
CA ASP A 432 -6.89 18.39 -29.21
C ASP A 432 -5.75 17.83 -30.06
N PHE A 433 -4.86 18.68 -30.54
CA PHE A 433 -3.68 18.24 -31.26
C PHE A 433 -2.76 17.37 -30.40
N TYR A 434 -2.44 17.81 -29.19
CA TYR A 434 -1.58 17.04 -28.27
C TYR A 434 -2.19 15.70 -27.89
N LEU A 435 -3.50 15.65 -27.70
CA LEU A 435 -4.23 14.43 -27.32
C LEU A 435 -4.73 13.64 -28.55
N ASN A 436 -4.19 13.93 -29.74
CA ASN A 436 -4.49 13.23 -30.98
C ASN A 436 -6.00 13.16 -31.29
N GLY A 437 -6.72 14.27 -31.09
CA GLY A 437 -8.17 14.36 -31.28
C GLY A 437 -8.99 13.52 -30.28
N GLN A 438 -8.39 13.06 -29.19
CA GLN A 438 -9.01 12.22 -28.17
C GLN A 438 -8.83 12.79 -26.75
N PRO A 439 -9.24 14.05 -26.49
CA PRO A 439 -8.95 14.72 -25.23
C PRO A 439 -9.62 14.04 -24.00
N ASP A 440 -10.70 13.33 -24.22
CA ASP A 440 -11.49 12.65 -23.17
C ASP A 440 -11.16 11.15 -23.06
N ASN A 441 -10.14 10.67 -23.79
CA ASN A 441 -9.79 9.26 -23.84
C ASN A 441 -8.42 9.00 -23.19
N LEU A 442 -8.33 7.92 -22.40
CA LEU A 442 -7.07 7.47 -21.81
C LEU A 442 -5.99 7.22 -22.86
N MET A 443 -6.36 6.71 -24.04
CA MET A 443 -5.40 6.49 -25.13
C MET A 443 -4.81 7.79 -25.68
N GLY A 444 -5.60 8.86 -25.79
CA GLY A 444 -5.10 10.18 -26.15
C GLY A 444 -4.07 10.69 -25.15
N MET A 445 -4.38 10.55 -23.85
CA MET A 445 -3.47 10.94 -22.77
C MET A 445 -2.20 10.06 -22.78
N LEU A 446 -2.32 8.75 -22.87
CA LEU A 446 -1.18 7.83 -22.92
C LEU A 446 -0.28 8.11 -24.12
N THR A 447 -0.88 8.32 -25.31
CA THR A 447 -0.16 8.67 -26.54
C THR A 447 0.64 9.97 -26.39
N PHE A 448 0.05 10.99 -25.76
CA PHE A 448 0.72 12.26 -25.52
C PHE A 448 1.88 12.14 -24.52
N TYR A 449 1.67 11.47 -23.37
CA TYR A 449 2.74 11.27 -22.39
C TYR A 449 3.87 10.41 -22.96
N ASN A 450 3.53 9.40 -23.78
CA ASN A 450 4.51 8.63 -24.52
C ASN A 450 5.32 9.49 -25.51
N ALA A 451 4.67 10.45 -26.18
CA ALA A 451 5.37 11.39 -27.07
C ALA A 451 6.34 12.29 -26.30
N ILE A 452 5.97 12.78 -25.10
CA ILE A 452 6.89 13.53 -24.23
C ILE A 452 8.09 12.67 -23.84
N ALA A 453 7.85 11.42 -23.42
CA ALA A 453 8.90 10.47 -23.09
C ALA A 453 9.81 10.18 -24.29
N ASN A 454 9.25 10.11 -25.49
CA ASN A 454 9.95 9.83 -26.75
C ASN A 454 10.57 11.08 -27.42
N GLY A 455 10.86 12.13 -26.64
CA GLY A 455 11.53 13.35 -27.13
C GLY A 455 10.68 14.19 -28.08
N GLY A 456 9.37 14.06 -28.03
CA GLY A 456 8.40 14.78 -28.88
C GLY A 456 7.88 13.98 -30.09
N LYS A 457 8.42 12.79 -30.34
CA LYS A 457 7.94 11.90 -31.40
C LYS A 457 6.69 11.15 -30.93
N MET A 458 5.58 11.37 -31.61
CA MET A 458 4.32 10.72 -31.30
C MET A 458 4.12 9.46 -32.15
N VAL A 459 4.01 8.32 -31.50
CA VAL A 459 3.69 7.03 -32.11
C VAL A 459 2.32 6.54 -31.63
N LYS A 460 1.62 5.80 -32.50
CA LYS A 460 0.34 5.18 -32.14
C LYS A 460 0.59 4.10 -31.08
N ILE A 461 -0.20 4.14 -30.00
CA ILE A 461 -0.24 3.02 -29.06
C ILE A 461 -0.95 1.85 -29.74
N CYS A 462 -0.31 0.68 -29.77
CA CYS A 462 -0.76 -0.46 -30.56
C CYS A 462 -0.44 -1.79 -29.85
N GLY A 463 -1.08 -2.83 -30.31
CA GLY A 463 -0.79 -4.20 -29.86
C GLY A 463 0.64 -4.65 -30.19
N PRO A 464 1.15 -5.69 -29.50
CA PRO A 464 2.53 -6.15 -29.66
C PRO A 464 2.85 -6.62 -31.09
N GLU A 465 1.87 -7.15 -31.82
CA GLU A 465 2.03 -7.67 -33.19
C GLU A 465 1.73 -6.63 -34.28
N GLU A 466 1.23 -5.45 -33.92
CA GLU A 466 0.94 -4.39 -34.89
C GLU A 466 2.23 -3.66 -35.34
N ASP A 467 2.20 -3.13 -36.57
CA ASP A 467 3.29 -2.29 -37.07
C ASP A 467 3.32 -0.92 -36.37
N VAL A 468 4.54 -0.45 -36.09
CA VAL A 468 4.76 0.87 -35.49
C VAL A 468 4.33 1.96 -36.45
N THR A 469 3.37 2.79 -36.03
CA THR A 469 2.87 3.92 -36.81
C THR A 469 3.26 5.23 -36.16
N VAL A 470 3.99 6.07 -36.87
CA VAL A 470 4.30 7.45 -36.44
C VAL A 470 3.12 8.36 -36.77
N ILE A 471 2.57 9.02 -35.76
CA ILE A 471 1.48 10.00 -35.89
C ILE A 471 2.08 11.37 -36.24
N HIS A 472 3.07 11.81 -35.42
CA HIS A 472 3.82 13.04 -35.64
C HIS A 472 5.30 12.80 -35.36
N ASP A 473 6.17 13.22 -36.28
CA ASP A 473 7.62 13.15 -36.06
C ASP A 473 8.06 14.03 -34.88
N GLN A 474 7.34 15.15 -34.67
CA GLN A 474 7.59 16.09 -33.60
C GLN A 474 6.30 16.85 -33.26
N ILE A 475 5.89 16.82 -31.97
CA ILE A 475 4.67 17.51 -31.49
C ILE A 475 4.92 18.97 -31.12
N CYS A 476 6.18 19.34 -30.83
CA CYS A 476 6.60 20.71 -30.55
C CYS A 476 8.10 20.86 -30.81
N TYR A 477 8.64 22.09 -30.78
CA TYR A 477 10.09 22.28 -30.88
C TYR A 477 10.83 21.58 -29.74
N PRO A 478 12.01 20.98 -30.02
CA PRO A 478 12.78 20.22 -29.03
C PRO A 478 13.08 20.99 -27.74
N GLU A 479 13.26 22.32 -27.82
CA GLU A 479 13.52 23.18 -26.67
C GLU A 479 12.38 23.24 -25.64
N TYR A 480 11.16 22.84 -26.01
CA TYR A 480 10.03 22.75 -25.07
C TYR A 480 9.91 21.38 -24.39
N ILE A 481 10.51 20.33 -24.96
CA ILE A 481 10.40 18.94 -24.42
C ILE A 481 11.16 18.81 -23.10
N GLU A 482 12.42 19.27 -23.04
CA GLU A 482 13.24 19.16 -21.84
C GLU A 482 12.62 19.87 -20.62
N PRO A 483 12.09 21.11 -20.73
CA PRO A 483 11.37 21.75 -19.62
C PRO A 483 10.15 20.98 -19.15
N VAL A 484 9.39 20.34 -20.05
CA VAL A 484 8.23 19.51 -19.70
C VAL A 484 8.69 18.24 -18.97
N GLN A 485 9.71 17.55 -19.47
CA GLN A 485 10.26 16.35 -18.84
C GLN A 485 10.77 16.66 -17.43
N ARG A 486 11.51 17.76 -17.26
CA ARG A 486 11.98 18.22 -15.95
C ARG A 486 10.82 18.53 -14.99
N ALA A 487 9.78 19.22 -15.47
CA ALA A 487 8.62 19.53 -14.66
C ALA A 487 7.87 18.26 -14.23
N MET A 488 7.77 17.25 -15.10
CA MET A 488 7.19 15.94 -14.75
C MET A 488 8.03 15.17 -13.73
N GLU A 489 9.36 15.22 -13.81
CA GLU A 489 10.27 14.67 -12.78
C GLU A 489 10.06 15.39 -11.45
N ARG A 490 9.95 16.72 -11.43
CA ARG A 490 9.64 17.52 -10.23
C ARG A 490 8.26 17.20 -9.64
N CYS A 491 7.27 16.83 -10.44
CA CYS A 491 5.99 16.37 -9.92
C CYS A 491 6.13 15.16 -8.96
N VAL A 492 7.14 14.33 -9.19
CA VAL A 492 7.44 13.14 -8.37
C VAL A 492 8.43 13.47 -7.24
N THR A 493 9.45 14.31 -7.48
CA THR A 493 10.46 14.62 -6.45
C THR A 493 9.97 15.64 -5.43
N ASP A 494 9.36 16.74 -5.89
CA ASP A 494 8.98 17.89 -5.07
C ASP A 494 7.46 18.03 -4.91
N GLY A 495 6.71 17.51 -5.90
CA GLY A 495 5.28 17.73 -6.06
C GLY A 495 4.38 16.81 -5.26
N ILE A 496 3.15 16.66 -5.74
CA ILE A 496 2.10 15.90 -5.05
C ILE A 496 2.10 14.40 -5.39
N TYR A 497 2.97 13.95 -6.29
CA TYR A 497 3.05 12.54 -6.74
C TYR A 497 4.27 11.80 -6.14
N LYS A 498 4.76 12.22 -4.97
CA LYS A 498 5.96 11.65 -4.30
C LYS A 498 5.89 10.14 -4.07
N LYS A 499 4.70 9.57 -3.94
CA LYS A 499 4.54 8.12 -3.78
C LYS A 499 4.76 7.31 -5.07
N ALA A 500 4.91 7.98 -6.22
CA ALA A 500 5.35 7.35 -7.46
C ALA A 500 6.88 7.29 -7.57
N ARG A 501 7.61 7.94 -6.65
CA ARG A 501 9.07 7.90 -6.60
C ARG A 501 9.54 6.46 -6.44
N HIS A 502 10.59 6.12 -7.19
CA HIS A 502 11.26 4.85 -7.06
C HIS A 502 12.66 5.05 -6.46
N GLU A 503 13.13 4.07 -5.68
CA GLU A 503 14.37 4.20 -4.92
C GLU A 503 15.61 4.16 -5.82
N TYR A 504 15.61 3.28 -6.83
CA TYR A 504 16.79 2.99 -7.64
C TYR A 504 16.80 3.69 -8.99
N ILE A 505 15.70 4.30 -9.41
CA ILE A 505 15.59 4.89 -10.74
C ILE A 505 14.72 6.16 -10.71
N ASP A 506 15.19 7.19 -11.40
CA ASP A 506 14.41 8.41 -11.55
C ASP A 506 13.20 8.17 -12.46
N VAL A 507 12.04 8.61 -12.00
CA VAL A 507 10.78 8.53 -12.73
C VAL A 507 10.21 9.94 -12.94
N ALA A 508 9.47 10.12 -14.02
CA ALA A 508 8.74 11.33 -14.32
C ALA A 508 7.27 10.99 -14.52
N ALA A 509 6.40 11.58 -13.71
CA ALA A 509 4.96 11.30 -13.78
C ALA A 509 4.13 12.49 -13.35
N CYS A 510 2.96 12.64 -13.94
CA CYS A 510 1.97 13.62 -13.56
C CYS A 510 0.57 13.04 -13.75
N GLY A 511 -0.40 13.52 -12.97
CA GLY A 511 -1.74 12.94 -13.00
C GLY A 511 -2.82 13.93 -12.59
N ARG A 512 -3.99 13.38 -12.30
CA ARG A 512 -5.14 14.15 -11.84
C ARG A 512 -6.11 13.29 -11.03
N THR A 513 -6.96 13.95 -10.25
CA THR A 513 -8.09 13.33 -9.56
C THR A 513 -9.36 14.03 -10.02
N LEU A 514 -10.25 13.30 -10.65
CA LEU A 514 -11.56 13.77 -11.09
C LEU A 514 -12.61 13.36 -10.07
N ARG A 515 -13.54 14.26 -9.77
CA ARG A 515 -14.70 13.98 -8.93
C ARG A 515 -15.95 14.09 -9.77
N PHE A 516 -16.80 13.06 -9.73
CA PHE A 516 -18.08 13.01 -10.43
C PHE A 516 -19.25 13.43 -9.53
N GLN A 517 -20.41 13.67 -10.14
CA GLN A 517 -21.60 14.16 -9.43
C GLN A 517 -22.15 13.15 -8.44
N ASP A 518 -21.98 11.85 -8.71
CA ASP A 518 -22.37 10.73 -7.85
C ASP A 518 -21.42 10.51 -6.67
N ASN A 519 -20.45 11.39 -6.47
CA ASN A 519 -19.38 11.30 -5.48
C ASN A 519 -18.40 10.14 -5.70
N SER A 520 -18.35 9.59 -6.91
CA SER A 520 -17.25 8.74 -7.35
C SER A 520 -16.04 9.58 -7.76
N PHE A 521 -14.87 8.94 -7.81
CA PHE A 521 -13.60 9.56 -8.17
C PHE A 521 -12.85 8.69 -9.17
N ARG A 522 -12.25 9.35 -10.17
CA ARG A 522 -11.23 8.74 -11.02
C ARG A 522 -9.90 9.40 -10.74
N MET A 523 -8.91 8.59 -10.47
CA MET A 523 -7.52 9.00 -10.24
C MET A 523 -6.69 8.47 -11.40
N GLU A 524 -5.94 9.36 -12.04
CA GLU A 524 -5.12 9.04 -13.20
C GLU A 524 -3.69 9.49 -12.92
N LEU A 525 -2.72 8.64 -13.20
CA LEU A 525 -1.29 8.95 -13.15
C LEU A 525 -0.63 8.35 -14.39
N CYS A 526 0.03 9.19 -15.16
CA CYS A 526 0.78 8.76 -16.33
C CYS A 526 2.22 9.29 -16.26
N GLY A 527 3.17 8.48 -16.65
CA GLY A 527 4.57 8.85 -16.59
C GLY A 527 5.46 7.81 -17.26
N TYR A 528 6.75 7.96 -17.10
CA TYR A 528 7.75 7.12 -17.75
C TYR A 528 9.00 6.97 -16.89
N PHE A 529 9.78 5.95 -17.22
CA PHE A 529 11.08 5.70 -16.62
C PHE A 529 12.02 4.93 -17.58
N PRO A 530 13.33 5.02 -17.37
CA PRO A 530 14.06 6.03 -16.59
C PRO A 530 13.73 7.46 -17.03
N ALA A 531 13.74 8.45 -16.13
CA ALA A 531 13.38 9.84 -16.49
C ALA A 531 14.26 10.44 -17.60
N LYS A 532 15.56 10.10 -17.63
CA LYS A 532 16.55 10.63 -18.58
C LYS A 532 16.67 9.85 -19.88
N ASN A 533 16.28 8.60 -19.93
CA ASN A 533 16.31 7.75 -21.13
C ASN A 533 15.11 6.80 -21.09
N PRO A 534 13.92 7.31 -21.34
CA PRO A 534 12.68 6.56 -21.19
C PRO A 534 12.65 5.27 -22.02
N GLN A 535 12.41 4.16 -21.36
CA GLN A 535 12.20 2.86 -21.97
C GLN A 535 10.73 2.47 -21.93
N TYR A 536 10.05 2.78 -20.82
CA TYR A 536 8.65 2.45 -20.63
C TYR A 536 7.83 3.66 -20.22
N THR A 537 6.65 3.76 -20.81
CA THR A 537 5.59 4.68 -20.40
C THR A 537 4.49 3.89 -19.70
N ILE A 538 4.07 4.37 -18.53
CA ILE A 538 3.09 3.69 -17.68
C ILE A 538 1.90 4.61 -17.46
N MET A 539 0.68 4.09 -17.57
CA MET A 539 -0.54 4.73 -17.15
C MET A 539 -1.24 3.89 -16.11
N VAL A 540 -1.62 4.51 -15.01
CA VAL A 540 -2.41 3.93 -13.92
C VAL A 540 -3.70 4.73 -13.76
N VAL A 541 -4.84 4.04 -13.77
CA VAL A 541 -6.15 4.64 -13.51
C VAL A 541 -6.86 3.82 -12.44
N LEU A 542 -7.37 4.49 -11.41
CA LEU A 542 -8.15 3.89 -10.34
C LEU A 542 -9.49 4.63 -10.20
N GLU A 543 -10.57 3.89 -10.07
CA GLU A 543 -11.91 4.44 -9.79
C GLU A 543 -12.43 3.92 -8.45
N LYS A 544 -13.00 4.81 -7.66
CA LYS A 544 -13.64 4.45 -6.38
C LYS A 544 -14.74 5.42 -5.97
N ASP A 545 -15.57 4.97 -5.04
CA ASP A 545 -16.55 5.82 -4.39
C ASP A 545 -15.96 6.47 -3.13
N GLY A 546 -16.32 7.73 -2.92
CA GLY A 546 -16.00 8.46 -1.70
C GLY A 546 -14.51 8.77 -1.48
N LEU A 547 -14.21 9.32 -0.33
CA LEU A 547 -12.85 9.68 0.08
C LEU A 547 -12.26 8.61 1.03
N PRO A 548 -10.93 8.49 1.15
CA PRO A 548 -9.92 9.30 0.44
C PRO A 548 -9.76 8.91 -1.03
N ALA A 549 -9.49 9.90 -1.90
CA ALA A 549 -9.19 9.70 -3.31
C ALA A 549 -8.10 10.69 -3.73
N SER A 550 -6.99 10.19 -4.23
CA SER A 550 -5.84 11.00 -4.63
C SER A 550 -4.96 10.23 -5.62
N ALA A 551 -4.73 10.81 -6.80
CA ALA A 551 -3.86 10.19 -7.79
C ALA A 551 -2.45 9.96 -7.24
N GLY A 552 -1.84 10.95 -6.58
CA GLY A 552 -0.51 10.78 -5.96
C GLY A 552 -0.50 9.77 -4.80
N GLY A 553 -1.60 9.69 -4.04
CA GLY A 553 -1.72 8.82 -2.86
C GLY A 553 -1.99 7.35 -3.18
N MET A 554 -2.72 7.07 -4.29
CA MET A 554 -3.23 5.75 -4.64
C MET A 554 -2.60 5.20 -5.93
N CYS A 555 -2.59 5.98 -7.03
CA CYS A 555 -1.91 5.55 -8.26
C CYS A 555 -0.39 5.56 -8.12
N GLY A 556 0.18 6.46 -7.29
CA GLY A 556 1.62 6.56 -7.08
C GLY A 556 2.27 5.25 -6.60
N PRO A 557 1.80 4.63 -5.52
CA PRO A 557 2.33 3.34 -5.07
C PRO A 557 2.21 2.22 -6.11
N LEU A 558 1.09 2.15 -6.84
CA LEU A 558 0.93 1.16 -7.92
C LEU A 558 1.92 1.42 -9.07
N PHE A 559 2.12 2.68 -9.44
CA PHE A 559 3.11 3.07 -10.43
C PHE A 559 4.52 2.63 -10.03
N SER A 560 4.94 2.91 -8.79
CA SER A 560 6.25 2.51 -8.26
C SER A 560 6.42 0.98 -8.27
N GLN A 561 5.40 0.22 -7.86
CA GLN A 561 5.43 -1.25 -7.89
C GLN A 561 5.55 -1.80 -9.33
N ILE A 562 4.89 -1.17 -10.31
CA ILE A 562 5.05 -1.57 -11.71
C ILE A 562 6.49 -1.33 -12.19
N VAL A 563 7.09 -0.20 -11.79
CA VAL A 563 8.51 0.08 -12.07
C VAL A 563 9.41 -1.02 -11.52
N ASP A 564 9.18 -1.49 -10.27
CA ASP A 564 9.93 -2.61 -9.67
C ASP A 564 9.95 -3.84 -10.57
N GLY A 565 8.79 -4.24 -11.09
CA GLY A 565 8.67 -5.40 -11.96
C GLY A 565 9.32 -5.25 -13.33
N LEU A 566 9.51 -4.01 -13.79
CA LEU A 566 10.09 -3.72 -15.10
C LEU A 566 11.61 -3.46 -15.05
N LEU A 567 12.18 -3.17 -13.88
CA LEU A 567 13.63 -2.95 -13.73
C LEU A 567 14.51 -4.07 -14.33
N PRO A 568 14.14 -5.36 -14.19
CA PRO A 568 14.91 -6.44 -14.79
C PRO A 568 14.99 -6.41 -16.31
N HIS A 569 14.12 -5.67 -16.97
CA HIS A 569 13.96 -5.61 -18.41
C HIS A 569 14.57 -4.32 -19.03
N LEU A 570 15.20 -3.46 -18.23
CA LEU A 570 16.02 -2.33 -18.67
C LEU A 570 17.41 -2.81 -19.09
#